data_7ac30224d46dbc7a3044b923c078b859
#
_entry.id   7ac30224d46dbc7a3044b923c078b859
#
_cell.length_a   1.000
_cell.length_b   1.000
_cell.length_c   1.000
_cell.angle_alpha   90.00
_cell.angle_beta   90.00
_cell.angle_gamma   90.00
#
_symmetry.space_group_name_H-M   'P 1'
#
loop_
_entity.id
_entity.type
_entity.pdbx_description
1 polymer ?
#
loop_
_entity_poly.entity_id
_entity_poly.type
_entity_poly.pdbx_seq_one_letter_code
_entity_poly.pdbx_strand_id
1 'polypeptide(L)'
;GLSILDEVLRRGWTTATELEQWCERLRTHRGLPALRARLADAQSGTLAESERHLKRLMKRAGFSGWVFNAEIRSATDELLGVGDCVHFTLKIVVEVDGWAWHTDRQRFQRDRDRQNALVHAGWMVLRFTWLDLIDHPDRVIASIRRAITQANATSI
;
A
#
# COMPACT_ATOMS: atom_id res chain seq x y z
N GLY A 1 14.19 14.63 14.14
CA GLY A 1 14.69 13.29 14.45
C GLY A 1 13.54 12.29 14.47
N LEU A 2 13.79 11.06 14.03
CA LEU A 2 12.82 9.96 14.08
C LEU A 2 12.36 9.77 15.54
N SER A 3 11.06 9.56 15.75
CA SER A 3 10.56 9.25 17.09
C SER A 3 11.04 7.85 17.51
N ILE A 4 11.08 7.56 18.81
CA ILE A 4 11.40 6.21 19.32
C ILE A 4 10.46 5.18 18.68
N LEU A 5 9.21 5.54 18.44
CA LEU A 5 8.21 4.68 17.81
C LEU A 5 8.60 4.33 16.37
N ASP A 6 9.02 5.33 15.57
CA ASP A 6 9.46 5.12 14.20
C ASP A 6 10.67 4.19 14.14
N GLU A 7 11.61 4.34 15.08
CA GLU A 7 12.80 3.50 15.16
C GLU A 7 12.48 2.06 15.55
N VAL A 8 11.58 1.85 16.51
CA VAL A 8 11.14 0.53 16.96
C VAL A 8 10.41 -0.22 15.85
N LEU A 9 9.52 0.47 15.12
CA LEU A 9 8.82 -0.09 13.98
C LEU A 9 9.79 -0.39 12.82
N ARG A 10 10.71 0.53 12.52
CA ARG A 10 11.71 0.35 11.47
C ARG A 10 12.64 -0.83 11.72
N ARG A 11 13.04 -1.08 12.97
CA ARG A 11 13.88 -2.22 13.37
C ARG A 11 13.12 -3.54 13.44
N GLY A 12 11.80 -3.52 13.30
CA GLY A 12 10.97 -4.72 13.41
C GLY A 12 10.92 -5.31 14.83
N TRP A 13 11.22 -4.50 15.87
CA TRP A 13 11.13 -4.96 17.26
C TRP A 13 9.71 -5.17 17.72
N THR A 14 8.78 -4.49 17.10
CA THR A 14 7.33 -4.71 17.19
C THR A 14 6.67 -4.24 15.90
N THR A 15 5.41 -4.61 15.71
CA THR A 15 4.58 -4.18 14.58
C THR A 15 3.53 -3.19 15.05
N ALA A 16 3.01 -2.36 14.13
CA ALA A 16 1.89 -1.47 14.43
C ALA A 16 0.68 -2.27 14.96
N THR A 17 0.43 -3.45 14.40
CA THR A 17 -0.62 -4.38 14.84
C THR A 17 -0.44 -4.84 16.28
N GLU A 18 0.77 -5.23 16.66
CA GLU A 18 1.06 -5.61 18.03
C GLU A 18 0.84 -4.44 19.00
N LEU A 19 1.28 -3.23 18.62
CA LEU A 19 1.06 -2.03 19.42
C LEU A 19 -0.43 -1.68 19.54
N GLU A 20 -1.20 -1.84 18.47
CA GLU A 20 -2.67 -1.65 18.51
C GLU A 20 -3.34 -2.70 19.42
N GLN A 21 -2.95 -3.97 19.33
CA GLN A 21 -3.44 -5.02 20.25
C GLN A 21 -3.10 -4.71 21.70
N TRP A 22 -1.90 -4.21 21.97
CA TRP A 22 -1.54 -3.72 23.30
C TRP A 22 -2.41 -2.54 23.73
N CYS A 23 -2.69 -1.59 22.83
CA CYS A 23 -3.60 -0.48 23.11
C CYS A 23 -5.02 -0.95 23.42
N GLU A 24 -5.49 -2.04 22.81
CA GLU A 24 -6.81 -2.63 23.12
C GLU A 24 -6.83 -3.35 24.47
N ARG A 25 -5.77 -4.06 24.80
CA ARG A 25 -5.64 -4.76 26.08
C ARG A 25 -5.51 -3.82 27.27
N LEU A 26 -4.85 -2.67 27.05
CA LEU A 26 -4.55 -1.68 28.09
C LEU A 26 -5.60 -0.53 28.17
N ARG A 27 -6.84 -0.78 27.81
CA ARG A 27 -7.93 0.20 27.57
C ARG A 27 -8.01 1.39 28.53
N THR A 28 -7.54 1.27 29.76
CA THR A 28 -7.64 2.29 30.82
C THR A 28 -6.32 3.03 31.13
N HIS A 29 -5.24 2.74 30.39
CA HIS A 29 -3.94 3.34 30.69
C HIS A 29 -3.87 4.80 30.19
N ARG A 30 -3.41 5.73 31.06
CA ARG A 30 -3.38 7.19 30.77
C ARG A 30 -2.57 7.59 29.53
N GLY A 31 -1.59 6.80 29.12
CA GLY A 31 -0.73 7.06 27.94
C GLY A 31 -1.32 6.62 26.60
N LEU A 32 -2.42 5.86 26.60
CA LEU A 32 -2.98 5.28 25.37
C LEU A 32 -3.44 6.29 24.32
N PRO A 33 -4.13 7.40 24.67
CA PRO A 33 -4.53 8.40 23.68
C PRO A 33 -3.33 8.99 22.94
N ALA A 34 -2.25 9.27 23.65
CA ALA A 34 -1.02 9.79 23.06
C ALA A 34 -0.31 8.77 22.18
N LEU A 35 -0.28 7.49 22.58
CA LEU A 35 0.29 6.42 21.76
C LEU A 35 -0.53 6.21 20.47
N ARG A 36 -1.87 6.17 20.55
CA ARG A 36 -2.75 6.04 19.38
C ARG A 36 -2.59 7.21 18.41
N ALA A 37 -2.52 8.45 18.91
CA ALA A 37 -2.28 9.61 18.06
C ALA A 37 -0.93 9.50 17.33
N ARG A 38 0.13 9.11 18.02
CA ARG A 38 1.45 8.92 17.42
C ARG A 38 1.52 7.74 16.44
N LEU A 39 0.79 6.65 16.69
CA LEU A 39 0.65 5.55 15.74
C LEU A 39 -0.04 6.02 14.46
N ALA A 40 -1.13 6.79 14.58
CA ALA A 40 -1.84 7.35 13.44
C ALA A 40 -0.95 8.33 12.64
N ASP A 41 -0.18 9.18 13.33
CA ASP A 41 0.76 10.11 12.69
C ASP A 41 1.90 9.36 11.98
N ALA A 42 2.47 8.34 12.62
CA ALA A 42 3.51 7.50 12.02
C ALA A 42 2.97 6.76 10.79
N GLN A 43 1.76 6.25 10.84
CA GLN A 43 1.10 5.58 9.72
C GLN A 43 0.84 6.53 8.54
N SER A 44 0.33 7.74 8.79
CA SER A 44 0.09 8.74 7.75
C SER A 44 1.38 9.27 7.13
N GLY A 45 2.40 9.50 7.94
CA GLY A 45 3.74 9.89 7.48
C GLY A 45 4.39 8.82 6.60
N THR A 46 4.26 7.55 6.99
CA THR A 46 4.79 6.40 6.24
C THR A 46 4.08 6.22 4.90
N LEU A 47 2.77 6.42 4.83
CA LEU A 47 2.00 6.37 3.58
C LEU A 47 2.49 7.42 2.59
N ALA A 48 2.57 8.68 3.00
CA ALA A 48 3.05 9.76 2.13
C ALA A 48 4.52 9.57 1.70
N GLU A 49 5.33 8.93 2.52
CA GLU A 49 6.71 8.61 2.19
C GLU A 49 6.82 7.42 1.24
N SER A 50 5.99 6.38 1.42
CA SER A 50 5.93 5.23 0.51
C SER A 50 5.48 5.63 -0.89
N GLU A 51 4.47 6.47 -1.03
CA GLU A 51 4.04 7.02 -2.31
C GLU A 51 5.18 7.80 -3.00
N ARG A 52 5.86 8.67 -2.27
CA ARG A 52 7.01 9.42 -2.79
C ARG A 52 8.16 8.50 -3.20
N HIS A 53 8.38 7.44 -2.44
CA HIS A 53 9.44 6.46 -2.73
C HIS A 53 9.10 5.62 -3.96
N LEU A 54 7.87 5.10 -4.05
CA LEU A 54 7.37 4.40 -5.23
C LEU A 54 7.51 5.29 -6.48
N LYS A 55 7.09 6.54 -6.41
CA LYS A 55 7.20 7.49 -7.53
C LYS A 55 8.65 7.69 -8.00
N ARG A 56 9.60 7.83 -7.07
CA ARG A 56 11.02 7.92 -7.39
C ARG A 56 11.55 6.65 -8.03
N LEU A 57 11.15 5.49 -7.50
CA LEU A 57 11.53 4.17 -8.00
C LEU A 57 11.04 3.97 -9.45
N MET A 58 9.77 4.25 -9.70
CA MET A 58 9.15 4.16 -11.03
C MET A 58 9.86 5.06 -12.05
N LYS A 59 10.16 6.31 -11.66
CA LYS A 59 10.89 7.26 -12.51
C LYS A 59 12.31 6.79 -12.83
N ARG A 60 13.05 6.28 -11.85
CA ARG A 60 14.42 5.75 -12.04
C ARG A 60 14.42 4.50 -12.94
N ALA A 61 13.40 3.67 -12.86
CA ALA A 61 13.26 2.49 -13.70
C ALA A 61 12.83 2.79 -15.14
N GLY A 62 12.54 4.07 -15.47
CA GLY A 62 12.10 4.50 -16.78
C GLY A 62 10.68 4.11 -17.14
N PHE A 63 9.84 3.80 -16.15
CA PHE A 63 8.44 3.45 -16.39
C PHE A 63 7.64 4.70 -16.76
N SER A 64 6.85 4.62 -17.83
CA SER A 64 5.97 5.68 -18.35
C SER A 64 4.51 5.22 -18.43
N GLY A 65 3.58 6.15 -18.56
CA GLY A 65 2.14 5.85 -18.69
C GLY A 65 1.43 5.59 -17.36
N TRP A 66 2.08 5.84 -16.22
CA TRP A 66 1.54 5.62 -14.89
C TRP A 66 0.93 6.90 -14.29
N VAL A 67 -0.23 6.77 -13.69
CA VAL A 67 -0.93 7.83 -12.97
C VAL A 67 -0.95 7.47 -11.48
N PHE A 68 -0.59 8.45 -10.63
CA PHE A 68 -0.54 8.23 -9.17
C PHE A 68 -1.84 8.70 -8.50
N ASN A 69 -2.26 8.01 -7.47
CA ASN A 69 -3.47 8.29 -6.67
C ASN A 69 -4.71 8.43 -7.58
N ALA A 70 -4.92 7.44 -8.44
CA ALA A 70 -5.95 7.51 -9.46
C ALA A 70 -7.18 6.66 -9.11
N GLU A 71 -8.35 7.22 -9.35
CA GLU A 71 -9.61 6.47 -9.29
C GLU A 71 -9.68 5.44 -10.42
N ILE A 72 -10.06 4.24 -10.06
CA ILE A 72 -10.28 3.14 -11.00
C ILE A 72 -11.77 2.89 -11.07
N ARG A 73 -12.34 2.99 -12.25
CA ARG A 73 -13.77 2.80 -12.51
C ARG A 73 -14.03 1.61 -13.42
N SER A 74 -15.22 1.01 -13.26
CA SER A 74 -15.71 -0.05 -14.15
C SER A 74 -16.12 0.50 -15.50
N ALA A 75 -16.46 -0.37 -16.44
CA ALA A 75 -17.04 0.02 -17.73
C ALA A 75 -18.42 0.73 -17.61
N THR A 76 -19.10 0.55 -16.47
CA THR A 76 -20.37 1.21 -16.13
C THR A 76 -20.19 2.43 -15.24
N ASP A 77 -18.96 2.97 -15.14
CA ASP A 77 -18.58 4.15 -14.35
C ASP A 77 -18.71 3.97 -12.82
N GLU A 78 -18.82 2.75 -12.33
CA GLU A 78 -18.82 2.46 -10.91
C GLU A 78 -17.37 2.57 -10.35
N LEU A 79 -17.21 3.25 -9.20
CA LEU A 79 -15.90 3.36 -8.55
C LEU A 79 -15.48 2.02 -7.95
N LEU A 80 -14.43 1.41 -8.49
CA LEU A 80 -13.83 0.18 -7.98
C LEU A 80 -12.82 0.45 -6.87
N GLY A 81 -12.17 1.61 -6.87
CA GLY A 81 -11.23 2.02 -5.85
C GLY A 81 -10.27 3.11 -6.31
N VAL A 82 -9.32 3.45 -5.44
CA VAL A 82 -8.19 4.35 -5.75
C VAL A 82 -6.91 3.53 -5.66
N GLY A 83 -6.09 3.56 -6.71
CA GLY A 83 -4.79 2.90 -6.74
C GLY A 83 -3.65 3.89 -6.52
N ASP A 84 -2.61 3.49 -5.78
CA ASP A 84 -1.45 4.36 -5.51
C ASP A 84 -0.69 4.68 -6.80
N CYS A 85 -0.61 3.71 -7.73
CA CYS A 85 -0.01 3.90 -9.03
C CYS A 85 -0.70 3.01 -10.07
N VAL A 86 -1.29 3.60 -11.11
CA VAL A 86 -2.19 2.94 -12.06
C VAL A 86 -1.71 3.11 -13.50
N HIS A 87 -1.66 2.03 -14.26
CA HIS A 87 -1.46 2.05 -15.72
C HIS A 87 -2.75 1.63 -16.42
N PHE A 88 -3.55 2.60 -16.88
CA PHE A 88 -4.88 2.35 -17.42
C PHE A 88 -4.89 1.48 -18.66
N THR A 89 -4.00 1.72 -19.62
CA THR A 89 -3.94 0.95 -20.87
C THR A 89 -3.63 -0.52 -20.64
N LEU A 90 -2.72 -0.82 -19.73
CA LEU A 90 -2.32 -2.19 -19.40
C LEU A 90 -3.18 -2.82 -18.28
N LYS A 91 -4.09 -2.05 -17.69
CA LYS A 91 -4.89 -2.45 -16.53
C LYS A 91 -4.04 -3.03 -15.40
N ILE A 92 -2.96 -2.34 -15.03
CA ILE A 92 -2.10 -2.71 -13.91
C ILE A 92 -2.25 -1.65 -12.82
N VAL A 93 -2.45 -2.09 -11.59
CA VAL A 93 -2.42 -1.24 -10.40
C VAL A 93 -1.33 -1.73 -9.45
N VAL A 94 -0.53 -0.80 -8.95
CA VAL A 94 0.48 -1.02 -7.92
C VAL A 94 -0.01 -0.34 -6.66
N GLU A 95 -0.07 -1.07 -5.57
CA GLU A 95 -0.45 -0.60 -4.24
C GLU A 95 0.72 -0.81 -3.28
N VAL A 96 0.95 0.14 -2.41
CA VAL A 96 1.92 0.02 -1.33
C VAL A 96 1.17 -0.08 -0.02
N ASP A 97 1.14 -1.29 0.52
CA ASP A 97 0.56 -1.50 1.83
C ASP A 97 1.43 -0.80 2.89
N GLY A 98 0.88 0.22 3.52
CA GLY A 98 1.48 0.81 4.70
C GLY A 98 1.53 -0.21 5.85
N TRP A 99 2.26 0.09 6.91
CA TRP A 99 2.40 -0.77 8.11
C TRP A 99 1.09 -1.03 8.87
N ALA A 100 -0.04 -0.46 8.42
CA ALA A 100 -1.35 -0.57 9.07
C ALA A 100 -2.07 -1.86 8.67
N TRP A 101 -1.69 -2.97 9.26
CA TRP A 101 -2.54 -4.16 9.29
C TRP A 101 -3.65 -3.90 10.32
N HIS A 102 -4.80 -3.50 9.83
CA HIS A 102 -5.95 -3.25 10.69
C HIS A 102 -6.65 -4.56 11.03
N THR A 103 -6.83 -4.78 12.33
CA THR A 103 -7.66 -5.85 12.91
C THR A 103 -9.17 -5.60 12.74
N ASP A 104 -9.57 -4.56 12.01
CA ASP A 104 -10.99 -4.34 11.72
C ASP A 104 -11.48 -5.31 10.65
N ARG A 105 -12.25 -6.30 11.11
CA ARG A 105 -12.84 -7.35 10.27
C ARG A 105 -13.67 -6.79 9.11
N GLN A 106 -14.34 -5.65 9.31
CA GLN A 106 -15.15 -5.01 8.27
C GLN A 106 -14.26 -4.33 7.22
N ARG A 107 -13.13 -3.75 7.63
CA ARG A 107 -12.16 -3.14 6.72
C ARG A 107 -11.45 -4.21 5.89
N PHE A 108 -11.04 -5.31 6.52
CA PHE A 108 -10.47 -6.46 5.83
C PHE A 108 -11.42 -7.05 4.78
N GLN A 109 -12.73 -7.16 5.10
CA GLN A 109 -13.72 -7.64 4.13
C GLN A 109 -13.86 -6.68 2.95
N ARG A 110 -13.98 -5.38 3.20
CA ARG A 110 -14.06 -4.34 2.15
C ARG A 110 -12.83 -4.34 1.24
N ASP A 111 -11.62 -4.52 1.79
CA ASP A 111 -10.39 -4.59 0.99
C ASP A 111 -10.40 -5.82 0.07
N ARG A 112 -10.91 -6.97 0.56
CA ARG A 112 -11.07 -8.17 -0.28
C ARG A 112 -12.10 -7.97 -1.38
N ASP A 113 -13.25 -7.39 -1.05
CA ASP A 113 -14.31 -7.12 -2.02
C ASP A 113 -13.81 -6.17 -3.10
N ARG A 114 -13.08 -5.12 -2.72
CA ARG A 114 -12.42 -4.19 -3.65
C ARG A 114 -11.40 -4.91 -4.53
N GLN A 115 -10.54 -5.75 -3.97
CA GLN A 115 -9.55 -6.51 -4.74
C GLN A 115 -10.24 -7.44 -5.74
N ASN A 116 -11.28 -8.15 -5.32
CA ASN A 116 -12.05 -9.01 -6.20
C ASN A 116 -12.71 -8.22 -7.34
N ALA A 117 -13.27 -7.04 -7.06
CA ALA A 117 -13.87 -6.17 -8.06
C ALA A 117 -12.83 -5.73 -9.12
N LEU A 118 -11.62 -5.36 -8.70
CA LEU A 118 -10.53 -5.03 -9.62
C LEU A 118 -10.14 -6.23 -10.49
N VAL A 119 -9.95 -7.39 -9.90
CA VAL A 119 -9.59 -8.62 -10.62
C VAL A 119 -10.69 -9.01 -11.62
N HIS A 120 -11.97 -8.96 -11.23
CA HIS A 120 -13.11 -9.23 -12.13
C HIS A 120 -13.21 -8.23 -13.28
N ALA A 121 -12.80 -6.97 -13.05
CA ALA A 121 -12.72 -5.96 -14.11
C ALA A 121 -11.47 -6.09 -15.00
N GLY A 122 -10.68 -7.16 -14.80
CA GLY A 122 -9.48 -7.49 -15.58
C GLY A 122 -8.23 -6.71 -15.18
N TRP A 123 -8.19 -6.16 -13.98
CA TRP A 123 -7.00 -5.48 -13.46
C TRP A 123 -6.02 -6.47 -12.85
N MET A 124 -4.74 -6.28 -13.15
CA MET A 124 -3.64 -6.93 -12.45
C MET A 124 -3.23 -6.08 -11.26
N VAL A 125 -3.35 -6.63 -10.04
CA VAL A 125 -3.02 -5.94 -8.79
C VAL A 125 -1.68 -6.42 -8.28
N LEU A 126 -0.72 -5.51 -8.13
CA LEU A 126 0.58 -5.75 -7.50
C LEU A 126 0.60 -5.03 -6.16
N ARG A 127 0.88 -5.78 -5.09
CA ARG A 127 1.00 -5.22 -3.74
C ARG A 127 2.42 -5.36 -3.24
N PHE A 128 2.93 -4.29 -2.67
CA PHE A 128 4.25 -4.24 -2.05
C PHE A 128 4.13 -3.60 -0.68
N THR A 129 4.95 -4.05 0.23
CA THR A 129 5.10 -3.40 1.53
C THR A 129 6.10 -2.24 1.41
N TRP A 130 6.10 -1.36 2.40
CA TRP A 130 7.16 -0.35 2.55
C TRP A 130 8.56 -0.97 2.55
N LEU A 131 8.74 -2.11 3.24
CA LEU A 131 10.03 -2.82 3.28
C LEU A 131 10.46 -3.33 1.91
N ASP A 132 9.53 -3.80 1.09
CA ASP A 132 9.86 -4.21 -0.29
C ASP A 132 10.45 -3.05 -1.08
N LEU A 133 9.91 -1.84 -0.91
CA LEU A 133 10.40 -0.65 -1.61
C LEU A 133 11.81 -0.24 -1.16
N ILE A 134 12.14 -0.42 0.13
CA ILE A 134 13.41 0.02 0.72
C ILE A 134 14.49 -1.05 0.60
N ASP A 135 14.19 -2.27 1.00
CA ASP A 135 15.18 -3.34 1.13
C ASP A 135 15.33 -4.15 -0.18
N HIS A 136 14.28 -4.17 -1.01
CA HIS A 136 14.24 -4.98 -2.22
C HIS A 136 13.74 -4.24 -3.47
N PRO A 137 14.19 -3.00 -3.76
CA PRO A 137 13.68 -2.19 -4.87
C PRO A 137 13.81 -2.89 -6.23
N ASP A 138 14.87 -3.67 -6.44
CA ASP A 138 15.07 -4.41 -7.68
C ASP A 138 14.03 -5.50 -7.90
N ARG A 139 13.55 -6.15 -6.83
CA ARG A 139 12.47 -7.13 -6.90
C ARG A 139 11.15 -6.48 -7.27
N VAL A 140 10.87 -5.29 -6.74
CA VAL A 140 9.70 -4.49 -7.07
C VAL A 140 9.73 -4.13 -8.56
N ILE A 141 10.85 -3.58 -9.05
CA ILE A 141 11.04 -3.22 -10.46
C ILE A 141 10.87 -4.46 -11.37
N ALA A 142 11.48 -5.58 -11.01
CA ALA A 142 11.38 -6.83 -11.79
C ALA A 142 9.93 -7.35 -11.83
N SER A 143 9.18 -7.24 -10.73
CA SER A 143 7.78 -7.64 -10.67
C SER A 143 6.91 -6.77 -11.58
N ILE A 144 7.08 -5.45 -11.55
CA ILE A 144 6.36 -4.51 -12.41
C ILE A 144 6.69 -4.77 -13.90
N ARG A 145 7.96 -5.00 -14.24
CA ARG A 145 8.36 -5.34 -15.62
C ARG A 145 7.69 -6.63 -16.12
N ARG A 146 7.62 -7.66 -15.28
CA ARG A 146 6.92 -8.91 -15.63
C ARG A 146 5.44 -8.66 -15.90
N ALA A 147 4.78 -7.88 -15.05
CA ALA A 147 3.39 -7.51 -15.22
C ALA A 147 3.14 -6.77 -16.54
N ILE A 148 4.00 -5.81 -16.89
CA ILE A 148 3.95 -5.09 -18.18
C ILE A 148 4.10 -6.06 -19.36
N THR A 149 5.08 -6.98 -19.31
CA THR A 149 5.31 -7.97 -20.34
C THR A 149 4.11 -8.90 -20.51
N GLN A 150 3.54 -9.36 -19.41
CA GLN A 150 2.36 -10.22 -19.40
C GLN A 150 1.12 -9.50 -19.98
N ALA A 151 0.87 -8.26 -19.58
CA ALA A 151 -0.25 -7.47 -20.08
C ALA A 151 -0.14 -7.23 -21.59
N ASN A 152 1.05 -6.92 -22.11
CA ASN A 152 1.30 -6.75 -23.53
C ASN A 152 1.08 -8.06 -24.31
N ALA A 153 1.43 -9.23 -23.76
CA ALA A 153 1.23 -10.51 -24.39
C ALA A 153 -0.25 -10.94 -24.47
N THR A 154 -1.09 -10.44 -23.57
CA THR A 154 -2.53 -10.75 -23.51
C THR A 154 -3.36 -9.81 -24.40
N SER A 155 -2.79 -8.69 -24.85
CA SER A 155 -3.46 -7.68 -25.67
C SER A 155 -3.32 -7.92 -27.19
N ILE A 156 -2.69 -9.04 -27.60
CA ILE A 156 -2.56 -9.53 -28.97
C ILE A 156 -3.58 -10.64 -29.22
#